data_4c55ef3cde69a3780f817d90b2ae899b
#
_entry.id   4c55ef3cde69a3780f817d90b2ae899b
#
_cell.length_a   1.000
_cell.length_b   1.000
_cell.length_c   1.000
_cell.angle_alpha   90.00
_cell.angle_beta   90.00
_cell.angle_gamma   90.00
#
_symmetry.space_group_name_H-M   'P 1'
#
loop_
_entity.id
_entity.type
_entity.pdbx_description
1 polymer ?
#
loop_
_entity_poly.entity_id
_entity_poly.type
_entity_poly.pdbx_seq_one_letter_code
_entity_poly.pdbx_strand_id
1 'polypeptide(L)'
;MGKFVKGDVVVVPFPFSDWSSFKRRPALVVTQLIGDDVILCPITTPARPDSYSLPLSKVDFDTGGLDHDSHVRPNRLFTADSKIVAYRAGKLSSKKIKEVIDKIVQIIQS
;
A
#
# COMPACT_ATOMS: atom_id res chain seq x y z
N MET A 1 6.88 -18.46 4.62
CA MET A 1 7.13 -17.51 5.69
C MET A 1 7.10 -16.10 5.17
N GLY A 2 6.20 -15.30 5.67
CA GLY A 2 6.07 -13.93 5.20
C GLY A 2 7.16 -13.04 5.75
N LYS A 3 7.83 -12.33 4.88
CA LYS A 3 8.82 -11.34 5.27
C LYS A 3 8.18 -9.99 5.58
N PHE A 4 6.97 -9.79 5.12
CA PHE A 4 6.28 -8.52 5.24
C PHE A 4 4.96 -8.74 5.97
N VAL A 5 4.64 -7.82 6.84
CA VAL A 5 3.46 -7.93 7.69
C VAL A 5 2.57 -6.70 7.54
N LYS A 6 1.35 -6.83 8.03
CA LYS A 6 0.38 -5.75 8.02
C LYS A 6 1.02 -4.44 8.49
N GLY A 7 0.85 -3.41 7.71
CA GLY A 7 1.37 -2.10 8.05
C GLY A 7 2.68 -1.73 7.38
N ASP A 8 3.39 -2.71 6.82
CA ASP A 8 4.61 -2.41 6.08
C ASP A 8 4.26 -1.65 4.81
N VAL A 9 5.04 -0.62 4.50
CA VAL A 9 4.97 0.06 3.22
C VAL A 9 6.14 -0.45 2.40
N VAL A 10 5.82 -1.06 1.27
CA VAL A 10 6.81 -1.71 0.42
C VAL A 10 6.82 -1.06 -0.96
N VAL A 11 7.91 -1.25 -1.68
CA VAL A 11 8.02 -0.75 -3.05
C VAL A 11 8.03 -1.92 -3.99
N VAL A 12 7.12 -1.91 -4.95
CA VAL A 12 6.94 -3.01 -5.90
C VAL A 12 6.89 -2.47 -7.33
N PRO A 13 7.26 -3.29 -8.31
CA PRO A 13 7.12 -2.89 -9.70
C PRO A 13 5.65 -2.96 -10.12
N PHE A 14 5.17 -1.91 -10.77
CA PHE A 14 3.82 -1.85 -11.32
C PHE A 14 3.91 -1.79 -12.83
N PRO A 15 3.17 -2.62 -13.54
CA PRO A 15 3.02 -2.43 -14.98
C PRO A 15 2.04 -1.29 -15.21
N PHE A 16 2.31 -0.48 -16.21
CA PHE A 16 1.41 0.57 -16.63
C PHE A 16 0.73 0.16 -17.93
N SER A 17 -0.24 0.94 -18.38
CA SER A 17 -1.01 0.62 -19.58
C SER A 17 -0.10 0.32 -20.78
N ASP A 18 1.06 0.86 -20.74
CA ASP A 18 2.09 0.66 -21.72
C ASP A 18 3.03 -0.44 -21.19
N TRP A 19 2.93 -1.62 -21.70
CA TRP A 19 3.72 -2.75 -21.26
C TRP A 19 5.22 -2.61 -21.48
N SER A 20 5.63 -1.52 -22.14
CA SER A 20 7.03 -1.30 -22.40
C SER A 20 7.80 -0.82 -21.19
N SER A 21 7.12 -0.43 -20.11
CA SER A 21 7.81 0.07 -18.93
C SER A 21 7.12 -0.32 -17.64
N PHE A 22 7.94 -0.44 -16.61
CA PHE A 22 7.49 -0.63 -15.23
C PHE A 22 8.05 0.50 -14.40
N LYS A 23 7.27 0.98 -13.46
CA LYS A 23 7.75 1.89 -12.45
C LYS A 23 7.58 1.25 -11.10
N ARG A 24 8.50 1.53 -10.21
CA ARG A 24 8.37 1.11 -8.83
C ARG A 24 7.45 2.07 -8.12
N ARG A 25 6.50 1.51 -7.39
CA ARG A 25 5.53 2.29 -6.64
C ARG A 25 5.38 1.74 -5.24
N PRO A 26 5.06 2.59 -4.28
CA PRO A 26 4.80 2.11 -2.93
C PRO A 26 3.42 1.49 -2.82
N ALA A 27 3.30 0.56 -1.89
CA ALA A 27 2.03 -0.07 -1.56
C ALA A 27 2.05 -0.46 -0.08
N LEU A 28 0.88 -0.41 0.53
CA LEU A 28 0.73 -0.82 1.93
C LEU A 28 0.38 -2.30 1.98
N VAL A 29 1.07 -3.06 2.81
CA VAL A 29 0.71 -4.45 3.09
C VAL A 29 -0.50 -4.43 4.01
N VAL A 30 -1.64 -4.85 3.49
CA VAL A 30 -2.89 -4.91 4.25
C VAL A 30 -2.91 -6.16 5.10
N THR A 31 -2.49 -7.26 4.53
CA THR A 31 -2.38 -8.52 5.27
C THR A 31 -1.50 -9.49 4.49
N GLN A 32 -0.97 -10.45 5.22
CA GLN A 32 -0.21 -11.56 4.68
C GLN A 32 -1.17 -12.74 4.54
N LEU A 33 -1.02 -13.46 3.45
CA LEU A 33 -1.81 -14.65 3.21
C LEU A 33 -0.96 -15.88 3.50
N ILE A 34 -1.57 -17.05 3.44
CA ILE A 34 -0.84 -18.30 3.59
C ILE A 34 0.15 -18.40 2.42
N GLY A 35 1.37 -18.80 2.72
CA GLY A 35 2.43 -18.86 1.72
C GLY A 35 3.14 -17.51 1.59
N ASP A 36 3.46 -17.13 0.37
CA ASP A 36 4.23 -15.92 0.10
C ASP A 36 3.39 -14.73 -0.37
N ASP A 37 2.10 -14.91 -0.51
CA ASP A 37 1.24 -13.85 -1.04
C ASP A 37 0.88 -12.82 0.02
N VAL A 38 0.75 -11.60 -0.44
CA VAL A 38 0.29 -10.48 0.39
C VAL A 38 -0.80 -9.71 -0.36
N ILE A 39 -1.73 -9.13 0.39
CA ILE A 39 -2.70 -8.20 -0.19
C ILE A 39 -2.14 -6.80 -0.02
N LEU A 40 -2.06 -6.08 -1.12
CA LEU A 40 -1.45 -4.76 -1.17
C LEU A 40 -2.49 -3.71 -1.53
N CYS A 41 -2.28 -2.52 -0.99
CA CYS A 41 -3.10 -1.35 -1.26
C CYS A 41 -2.19 -0.29 -1.88
N PRO A 42 -2.41 0.11 -3.13
CA PRO A 42 -1.50 1.06 -3.79
C PRO A 42 -1.45 2.40 -3.10
N ILE A 43 -0.30 3.03 -3.18
CA ILE A 43 -0.09 4.38 -2.68
C ILE A 43 0.35 5.23 -3.86
N THR A 44 -0.33 6.34 -4.08
CA THR A 44 -0.04 7.22 -5.20
C THR A 44 0.24 8.64 -4.73
N THR A 45 1.09 9.32 -5.47
CA THR A 45 1.41 10.73 -5.19
C THR A 45 0.46 11.69 -5.87
N PRO A 46 -0.11 11.38 -7.04
CA PRO A 46 -0.86 12.37 -7.80
C PRO A 46 -2.02 12.96 -7.06
N ALA A 47 -2.33 14.15 -7.45
CA ALA A 47 -3.28 15.00 -6.80
C ALA A 47 -4.72 14.78 -7.25
N ARG A 48 -5.08 13.58 -7.62
CA ARG A 48 -6.46 13.26 -7.96
C ARG A 48 -7.05 12.25 -7.01
N PRO A 49 -7.20 12.62 -5.76
CA PRO A 49 -7.83 11.71 -4.83
C PRO A 49 -9.30 11.55 -5.21
N ASP A 50 -9.78 10.34 -5.18
CA ASP A 50 -11.21 10.08 -5.30
C ASP A 50 -11.81 10.06 -3.90
N SER A 51 -13.09 9.74 -3.79
CA SER A 51 -13.77 9.73 -2.49
C SER A 51 -13.32 8.59 -1.59
N TYR A 52 -12.52 7.66 -2.09
CA TYR A 52 -12.04 6.52 -1.31
C TYR A 52 -10.63 6.72 -0.78
N SER A 53 -9.86 7.59 -1.40
CA SER A 53 -8.46 7.78 -1.04
C SER A 53 -8.29 8.35 0.35
N LEU A 54 -7.24 7.92 1.03
CA LEU A 54 -6.87 8.45 2.34
C LEU A 54 -5.52 9.13 2.25
N PRO A 55 -5.37 10.34 2.79
CA PRO A 55 -4.08 11.02 2.76
C PRO A 55 -3.05 10.26 3.59
N LEU A 56 -1.82 10.31 3.15
CA LEU A 56 -0.70 9.67 3.83
C LEU A 56 0.46 10.63 3.85
N SER A 57 0.90 10.98 5.05
CA SER A 57 2.02 11.89 5.22
C SER A 57 3.05 11.28 6.17
N LYS A 58 4.13 12.00 6.37
CA LYS A 58 5.23 11.52 7.20
C LYS A 58 4.80 11.19 8.62
N VAL A 59 3.86 11.93 9.17
CA VAL A 59 3.40 11.70 10.55
C VAL A 59 2.67 10.37 10.72
N ASP A 60 2.25 9.76 9.64
CA ASP A 60 1.53 8.48 9.68
C ASP A 60 2.47 7.27 9.79
N PHE A 61 3.76 7.49 9.71
CA PHE A 61 4.75 6.42 9.78
C PHE A 61 5.36 6.31 11.16
N ASP A 62 5.49 5.07 11.65
CA ASP A 62 6.26 4.79 12.84
C ASP A 62 7.75 4.75 12.51
N THR A 63 8.09 4.17 11.37
CA THR A 63 9.47 4.12 10.89
C THR A 63 9.48 4.35 9.39
N GLY A 64 10.58 4.88 8.89
CA GLY A 64 10.74 5.14 7.47
C GLY A 64 9.80 6.21 6.98
N GLY A 65 9.49 6.16 5.72
CA GLY A 65 8.60 7.14 5.09
C GLY A 65 8.72 7.14 3.59
N LEU A 66 8.01 8.08 2.98
CA LEU A 66 8.05 8.34 1.55
C LEU A 66 8.52 9.77 1.33
N ASP A 67 9.05 10.01 0.13
CA ASP A 67 9.60 11.33 -0.19
C ASP A 67 8.54 12.42 -0.30
N HIS A 68 7.32 12.04 -0.59
CA HIS A 68 6.23 12.98 -0.83
C HIS A 68 4.97 12.56 -0.12
N ASP A 69 4.15 13.54 0.24
CA ASP A 69 2.81 13.25 0.71
C ASP A 69 2.06 12.50 -0.39
N SER A 70 1.30 11.53 0.00
CA SER A 70 0.70 10.58 -0.94
C SER A 70 -0.72 10.26 -0.52
N HIS A 71 -1.33 9.34 -1.24
CA HIS A 71 -2.68 8.86 -0.94
C HIS A 71 -2.71 7.34 -1.01
N VAL A 72 -3.28 6.73 0.01
CA VAL A 72 -3.56 5.30 -0.01
C VAL A 72 -4.86 5.08 -0.78
N ARG A 73 -4.87 4.09 -1.66
CA ARG A 73 -6.04 3.79 -2.51
C ARG A 73 -6.72 2.49 -2.05
N PRO A 74 -7.55 2.53 -1.02
CA PRO A 74 -8.14 1.30 -0.45
C PRO A 74 -9.12 0.59 -1.38
N ASN A 75 -9.56 1.26 -2.43
CA ASN A 75 -10.47 0.67 -3.41
C ASN A 75 -9.73 -0.10 -4.53
N ARG A 76 -8.41 -0.17 -4.48
CA ARG A 76 -7.64 -0.80 -5.56
C ARG A 76 -6.73 -1.91 -5.04
N LEU A 77 -7.26 -2.72 -4.17
CA LEU A 77 -6.51 -3.83 -3.58
C LEU A 77 -6.09 -4.83 -4.65
N PHE A 78 -4.93 -5.42 -4.45
CA PHE A 78 -4.49 -6.51 -5.30
C PHE A 78 -3.61 -7.46 -4.50
N THR A 79 -3.50 -8.68 -4.98
CA THR A 79 -2.66 -9.71 -4.36
C THR A 79 -1.39 -9.87 -5.17
N ALA A 80 -0.28 -9.99 -4.50
CA ALA A 80 1.01 -10.18 -5.14
C ALA A 80 1.86 -11.13 -4.32
N ASP A 81 2.79 -11.79 -5.01
CA ASP A 81 3.80 -12.59 -4.35
C ASP A 81 4.82 -11.66 -3.71
N SER A 82 5.11 -11.86 -2.45
CA SER A 82 6.04 -10.99 -1.72
C SER A 82 7.44 -11.00 -2.33
N LYS A 83 7.76 -11.97 -3.16
CA LYS A 83 9.06 -12.02 -3.84
C LYS A 83 9.27 -10.87 -4.82
N ILE A 84 8.19 -10.23 -5.28
CA ILE A 84 8.34 -9.09 -6.18
C ILE A 84 8.70 -7.79 -5.46
N VAL A 85 8.64 -7.79 -4.14
CA VAL A 85 8.94 -6.58 -3.36
C VAL A 85 10.40 -6.21 -3.50
N ALA A 86 10.65 -4.98 -3.92
CA ALA A 86 12.02 -4.49 -4.06
C ALA A 86 12.63 -4.19 -2.68
N TYR A 87 11.90 -3.48 -1.84
CA TYR A 87 12.35 -3.17 -0.48
C TYR A 87 11.19 -2.62 0.34
N ARG A 88 11.40 -2.57 1.66
CA ARG A 88 10.47 -1.95 2.58
C ARG A 88 10.85 -0.50 2.79
N ALA A 89 9.91 0.42 2.56
CA ALA A 89 10.13 1.85 2.73
C ALA A 89 9.85 2.31 4.15
N GLY A 90 9.00 1.62 4.87
CA GLY A 90 8.67 2.02 6.23
C GLY A 90 7.54 1.20 6.80
N LYS A 91 7.03 1.66 7.92
CA LYS A 91 5.89 1.03 8.60
C LYS A 91 4.95 2.11 9.09
N LEU A 92 3.67 1.93 8.83
CA LEU A 92 2.65 2.88 9.28
C LEU A 92 2.36 2.71 10.76
N SER A 93 1.86 3.79 11.37
CA SER A 93 1.37 3.74 12.74
C SER A 93 0.14 2.86 12.84
N SER A 94 -0.12 2.31 14.02
CA SER A 94 -1.30 1.50 14.26
C SER A 94 -2.57 2.25 13.95
N LYS A 95 -2.59 3.53 14.26
CA LYS A 95 -3.76 4.38 14.00
C LYS A 95 -4.06 4.47 12.50
N LYS A 96 -3.02 4.67 11.69
CA LYS A 96 -3.20 4.78 10.24
C LYS A 96 -3.58 3.44 9.63
N ILE A 97 -2.98 2.35 10.10
CA ILE A 97 -3.33 1.01 9.63
C ILE A 97 -4.81 0.75 9.87
N LYS A 98 -5.30 1.06 11.07
CA LYS A 98 -6.71 0.86 11.40
C LYS A 98 -7.60 1.70 10.50
N GLU A 99 -7.23 2.93 10.25
CA GLU A 99 -8.00 3.83 9.39
C GLU A 99 -8.15 3.25 7.98
N VAL A 100 -7.06 2.72 7.43
CA VAL A 100 -7.09 2.13 6.09
C VAL A 100 -7.96 0.87 6.07
N ILE A 101 -7.81 0.00 7.05
CA ILE A 101 -8.59 -1.22 7.11
C ILE A 101 -10.07 -0.92 7.28
N ASP A 102 -10.42 0.03 8.13
CA ASP A 102 -11.81 0.43 8.31
C ASP A 102 -12.40 0.94 7.00
N LYS A 103 -11.61 1.69 6.23
CA LYS A 103 -12.07 2.18 4.93
C LYS A 103 -12.30 1.04 3.94
N ILE A 104 -11.40 0.07 3.91
CA ILE A 104 -11.56 -1.12 3.06
C ILE A 104 -12.84 -1.86 3.41
N VAL A 105 -13.06 -2.09 4.69
CA VAL A 105 -14.28 -2.78 5.16
C VAL A 105 -15.52 -2.00 4.74
N GLN A 106 -15.50 -0.70 4.92
CA GLN A 106 -16.61 0.16 4.54
C GLN A 106 -16.93 0.04 3.04
N ILE A 107 -15.91 0.05 2.21
CA ILE A 107 -16.07 -0.06 0.76
C ILE A 107 -16.70 -1.41 0.41
N ILE A 108 -16.21 -2.48 1.00
CA ILE A 108 -16.66 -3.83 0.68
C ILE A 108 -18.07 -4.06 1.14
N GLN A 109 -18.48 -3.44 2.24
CA GLN A 109 -19.81 -3.61 2.80
C GLN A 109 -20.87 -2.66 2.21
N SER A 110 -20.46 -1.72 1.39
CA SER A 110 -21.40 -0.72 0.85
C SER A 110 -22.23 -1.27 -0.30
#